data_474f92d218d0cca215c8e2d17a30e9b8
#
_entry.id   474f92d218d0cca215c8e2d17a30e9b8
#
_cell.length_a   1.000
_cell.length_b   1.000
_cell.length_c   1.000
_cell.angle_alpha   90.00
_cell.angle_beta   90.00
_cell.angle_gamma   90.00
#
_symmetry.space_group_name_H-M   'P 1'
#
loop_
_entity.id
_entity.type
_entity.pdbx_description
1 polymer ?
#
loop_
_entity_poly.entity_id
_entity_poly.type
_entity_poly.pdbx_seq_one_letter_code
_entity_poly.pdbx_strand_id
1 'polypeptide(L)'
;TPAVYIRRLRLSKSALRLRDEKVKIIDVAFDTGYESVDGYQRAFYKEFGCNPYEYSVCPTPIYLFKPYGIKYAQKKEKAEMSEVKSVFLQVVEKPERKVIIKRGKEATEYFKYCEEVGCDVWGLLCSMKAISGEPVCLWLPKNYIKAGTSEYVQGVEVAMDYAGEVPDGFDIIELPKCKYIMFQGEPFEEENFGEAIQQ
;
A
#
# COMPACT_ATOMS: atom_id res chain seq x y z
N THR A 1 -14.23 17.89 4.37
CA THR A 1 -15.38 17.62 5.26
C THR A 1 -15.46 16.14 5.59
N PRO A 2 -16.05 15.75 6.76
CA PRO A 2 -16.23 14.33 7.11
C PRO A 2 -16.95 13.50 6.03
N ALA A 3 -17.93 14.07 5.36
CA ALA A 3 -18.66 13.40 4.28
C ALA A 3 -17.75 13.04 3.08
N VAL A 4 -16.82 13.91 2.71
CA VAL A 4 -15.83 13.63 1.65
C VAL A 4 -14.91 12.50 2.07
N TYR A 5 -14.44 12.52 3.30
CA TYR A 5 -13.58 11.49 3.87
C TYR A 5 -14.27 10.10 3.83
N ILE A 6 -15.49 10.01 4.37
CA ILE A 6 -16.26 8.77 4.38
C ILE A 6 -16.53 8.26 2.96
N ARG A 7 -16.89 9.16 2.03
CA ARG A 7 -17.13 8.81 0.63
C ARG A 7 -15.88 8.21 -0.01
N ARG A 8 -14.72 8.86 0.12
CA ARG A 8 -13.45 8.38 -0.46
C ARG A 8 -13.05 7.03 0.12
N LEU A 9 -13.22 6.85 1.43
CA LEU A 9 -12.93 5.58 2.10
C LEU A 9 -13.84 4.44 1.59
N ARG A 10 -15.16 4.71 1.45
CA ARG A 10 -16.12 3.73 0.92
C ARG A 10 -15.80 3.34 -0.53
N LEU A 11 -15.48 4.32 -1.38
CA LEU A 11 -15.10 4.08 -2.78
C LEU A 11 -13.80 3.26 -2.87
N SER A 12 -12.81 3.56 -2.05
CA SER A 12 -11.55 2.79 -2.02
C SER A 12 -11.77 1.34 -1.57
N LYS A 13 -12.62 1.10 -0.56
CA LYS A 13 -13.00 -0.25 -0.16
C LYS A 13 -13.77 -0.98 -1.27
N SER A 14 -14.67 -0.29 -1.98
CA SER A 14 -15.40 -0.89 -3.10
C SER A 14 -14.48 -1.26 -4.27
N ALA A 15 -13.46 -0.46 -4.54
CA ALA A 15 -12.48 -0.77 -5.58
C ALA A 15 -11.70 -2.06 -5.26
N LEU A 16 -11.27 -2.25 -4.00
CA LEU A 16 -10.62 -3.50 -3.58
C LEU A 16 -11.53 -4.72 -3.76
N ARG A 17 -12.80 -4.60 -3.40
CA ARG A 17 -13.78 -5.68 -3.63
C ARG A 17 -13.95 -6.01 -5.10
N LEU A 18 -14.05 -5.00 -5.96
CA LEU A 18 -14.16 -5.19 -7.42
C LEU A 18 -12.91 -5.84 -8.02
N ARG A 19 -11.73 -5.58 -7.45
CA ARG A 19 -10.47 -6.19 -7.88
C ARG A 19 -10.37 -7.66 -7.45
N ASP A 20 -10.78 -7.97 -6.22
CA ASP A 20 -10.47 -9.25 -5.57
C ASP A 20 -11.61 -10.26 -5.62
N GLU A 21 -12.84 -9.79 -5.74
CA GLU A 21 -14.05 -10.60 -5.66
C GLU A 21 -14.81 -10.61 -7.00
N LYS A 22 -15.43 -11.75 -7.33
CA LYS A 22 -16.36 -11.84 -8.47
C LYS A 22 -17.76 -11.38 -8.04
N VAL A 23 -17.94 -10.07 -7.83
CA VAL A 23 -19.19 -9.46 -7.36
C VAL A 23 -19.85 -8.64 -8.47
N LYS A 24 -21.16 -8.49 -8.40
CA LYS A 24 -21.90 -7.61 -9.32
C LYS A 24 -21.75 -6.16 -8.89
N ILE A 25 -21.64 -5.25 -9.85
CA ILE A 25 -21.55 -3.81 -9.58
C ILE A 25 -22.72 -3.30 -8.75
N ILE A 26 -23.92 -3.83 -9.01
CA ILE A 26 -25.14 -3.45 -8.28
C ILE A 26 -25.02 -3.77 -6.78
N ASP A 27 -24.50 -4.95 -6.43
CA ASP A 27 -24.35 -5.36 -5.04
C ASP A 27 -23.33 -4.47 -4.32
N VAL A 28 -22.19 -4.20 -4.98
CA VAL A 28 -21.17 -3.29 -4.44
C VAL A 28 -21.70 -1.87 -4.26
N ALA A 29 -22.51 -1.36 -5.20
CA ALA A 29 -23.10 -0.03 -5.11
C ALA A 29 -23.99 0.12 -3.86
N PHE A 30 -24.89 -0.82 -3.63
CA PHE A 30 -25.78 -0.78 -2.47
C PHE A 30 -25.05 -1.04 -1.15
N ASP A 31 -24.13 -1.99 -1.10
CA ASP A 31 -23.32 -2.28 0.09
C ASP A 31 -22.45 -1.09 0.51
N THR A 32 -22.03 -0.27 -0.43
CA THR A 32 -21.28 0.96 -0.16
C THR A 32 -22.15 2.17 0.19
N GLY A 33 -23.47 1.97 0.24
CA GLY A 33 -24.46 2.95 0.69
C GLY A 33 -24.86 3.95 -0.37
N TYR A 34 -24.82 3.57 -1.65
CA TYR A 34 -25.41 4.34 -2.75
C TYR A 34 -26.86 3.89 -3.00
N GLU A 35 -27.74 4.84 -3.29
CA GLU A 35 -29.15 4.59 -3.57
C GLU A 35 -29.40 4.11 -5.00
N SER A 36 -28.39 4.24 -5.87
CA SER A 36 -28.48 3.81 -7.28
C SER A 36 -27.11 3.44 -7.85
N VAL A 37 -27.11 2.52 -8.82
CA VAL A 37 -25.91 2.12 -9.56
C VAL A 37 -25.29 3.30 -10.31
N ASP A 38 -26.11 4.15 -10.93
CA ASP A 38 -25.65 5.34 -11.66
C ASP A 38 -24.95 6.35 -10.74
N GLY A 39 -25.47 6.54 -9.54
CA GLY A 39 -24.86 7.39 -8.53
C GLY A 39 -23.48 6.87 -8.10
N TYR A 40 -23.39 5.56 -7.89
CA TYR A 40 -22.13 4.89 -7.58
C TYR A 40 -21.12 5.01 -8.74
N GLN A 41 -21.53 4.70 -9.97
CA GLN A 41 -20.65 4.76 -11.15
C GLN A 41 -20.07 6.15 -11.35
N ARG A 42 -20.91 7.20 -11.27
CA ARG A 42 -20.43 8.58 -11.35
C ARG A 42 -19.46 8.96 -10.26
N ALA A 43 -19.72 8.52 -9.02
CA ALA A 43 -18.82 8.80 -7.89
C ALA A 43 -17.49 8.06 -8.04
N PHE A 44 -17.52 6.81 -8.47
CA PHE A 44 -16.33 5.98 -8.72
C PHE A 44 -15.48 6.60 -9.85
N TYR A 45 -16.10 6.95 -10.97
CA TYR A 45 -15.40 7.60 -12.08
C TYR A 45 -14.78 8.95 -11.68
N LYS A 46 -15.49 9.74 -10.89
CA LYS A 46 -14.97 11.02 -10.39
C LYS A 46 -13.78 10.85 -9.47
N GLU A 47 -13.74 9.79 -8.68
CA GLU A 47 -12.65 9.53 -7.72
C GLU A 47 -11.44 8.90 -8.41
N PHE A 48 -11.65 7.95 -9.33
CA PHE A 48 -10.58 7.10 -9.87
C PHE A 48 -10.31 7.27 -11.37
N GLY A 49 -11.15 8.02 -12.08
CA GLY A 49 -10.98 8.27 -13.51
C GLY A 49 -11.35 7.10 -14.43
N CYS A 50 -11.87 6.00 -13.89
CA CYS A 50 -12.26 4.82 -14.65
C CYS A 50 -13.66 4.34 -14.27
N ASN A 51 -14.29 3.55 -15.16
CA ASN A 51 -15.60 2.95 -14.90
C ASN A 51 -15.43 1.72 -13.97
N PRO A 52 -16.28 1.51 -12.95
CA PRO A 52 -16.18 0.38 -12.04
C PRO A 52 -16.31 -0.98 -12.73
N TYR A 53 -17.06 -1.09 -13.82
CA TYR A 53 -17.14 -2.33 -14.60
C TYR A 53 -15.83 -2.62 -15.33
N GLU A 54 -15.26 -1.65 -16.01
CA GLU A 54 -13.96 -1.77 -16.69
C GLU A 54 -12.86 -2.14 -15.67
N TYR A 55 -12.87 -1.45 -14.53
CA TYR A 55 -11.95 -1.74 -13.44
C TYR A 55 -12.10 -3.17 -12.89
N SER A 56 -13.31 -3.69 -12.76
CA SER A 56 -13.55 -5.06 -12.28
C SER A 56 -13.04 -6.14 -13.24
N VAL A 57 -13.03 -5.85 -14.55
CA VAL A 57 -12.54 -6.76 -15.60
C VAL A 57 -11.02 -6.68 -15.73
N CYS A 58 -10.48 -5.47 -15.71
CA CYS A 58 -9.04 -5.22 -15.85
C CYS A 58 -8.60 -4.15 -14.84
N PRO A 59 -8.29 -4.53 -13.59
CA PRO A 59 -7.87 -3.59 -12.57
C PRO A 59 -6.56 -2.90 -12.92
N THR A 60 -6.59 -1.59 -13.16
CA THR A 60 -5.43 -0.74 -13.34
C THR A 60 -5.01 -0.10 -12.01
N PRO A 61 -3.74 0.33 -11.85
CA PRO A 61 -3.31 1.05 -10.66
C PRO A 61 -4.10 2.36 -10.48
N ILE A 62 -4.72 2.55 -9.30
CA ILE A 62 -5.49 3.73 -8.92
C ILE A 62 -5.12 4.21 -7.53
N TYR A 63 -5.23 5.50 -7.27
CA TYR A 63 -4.94 6.07 -5.96
C TYR A 63 -6.08 5.82 -4.97
N LEU A 64 -5.98 4.73 -4.20
CA LEU A 64 -6.92 4.46 -3.12
C LEU A 64 -6.71 5.45 -1.97
N PHE A 65 -7.81 5.93 -1.43
CA PHE A 65 -7.77 6.70 -0.20
C PHE A 65 -7.58 5.73 0.99
N LYS A 66 -6.39 5.73 1.56
CA LYS A 66 -6.08 5.05 2.82
C LYS A 66 -6.07 6.10 3.93
N PRO A 67 -6.83 5.92 5.01
CA PRO A 67 -6.68 6.77 6.18
C PRO A 67 -5.31 6.43 6.79
N TYR A 68 -4.33 7.26 6.50
CA TYR A 68 -3.12 7.24 7.31
C TYR A 68 -3.50 7.82 8.66
N GLY A 69 -3.03 7.23 9.73
CA GLY A 69 -3.08 7.81 11.07
C GLY A 69 -2.28 9.12 11.11
N ILE A 70 -2.74 10.12 10.36
CA ILE A 70 -2.02 11.34 9.96
C ILE A 70 -2.01 12.35 11.09
N LYS A 71 -1.94 12.02 12.26
CA LYS A 71 -1.56 12.98 13.28
C LYS A 71 -0.78 12.27 14.37
N TYR A 72 0.34 11.74 14.02
CA TYR A 72 1.39 11.54 15.00
C TYR A 72 1.93 12.92 15.38
N ALA A 73 1.11 13.67 16.12
CA ALA A 73 1.64 14.72 16.96
C ALA A 73 2.69 14.04 17.82
N GLN A 74 3.94 14.47 17.67
CA GLN A 74 5.05 14.08 18.51
C GLN A 74 4.67 14.23 19.97
N LYS A 75 4.06 13.23 20.57
CA LYS A 75 4.06 13.09 22.00
C LYS A 75 5.41 12.52 22.36
N LYS A 76 6.33 13.40 22.67
CA LYS A 76 7.49 13.06 23.48
C LYS A 76 6.98 12.66 24.85
N GLU A 77 6.67 11.39 25.04
CA GLU A 77 6.52 10.82 26.37
C GLU A 77 7.66 9.85 26.60
N LYS A 78 8.21 9.98 27.81
CA LYS A 78 9.37 9.30 28.36
C LYS A 78 9.26 7.80 28.13
N ALA A 79 10.37 7.21 27.63
CA ALA A 79 10.59 5.79 27.63
C ALA A 79 10.52 5.26 29.06
N GLU A 80 9.42 4.64 29.44
CA GLU A 80 9.38 3.72 30.56
C GLU A 80 9.96 2.38 30.09
N MET A 81 10.74 1.76 30.97
CA MET A 81 11.47 0.51 30.74
C MET A 81 10.55 -0.52 30.06
N SER A 82 10.97 -0.98 28.89
CA SER A 82 10.25 -1.93 28.07
C SER A 82 10.01 -3.25 28.78
N GLU A 83 8.76 -3.64 28.90
CA GLU A 83 8.39 -5.05 29.05
C GLU A 83 9.03 -5.84 27.90
N VAL A 84 9.52 -7.04 28.23
CA VAL A 84 10.11 -7.94 27.22
C VAL A 84 8.98 -8.31 26.24
N LYS A 85 8.98 -7.67 25.08
CA LYS A 85 8.02 -7.98 24.01
C LYS A 85 8.42 -9.30 23.37
N SER A 86 7.45 -10.17 23.17
CA SER A 86 7.66 -11.43 22.47
C SER A 86 7.90 -11.16 20.98
N VAL A 87 9.04 -11.59 20.46
CA VAL A 87 9.35 -11.53 19.01
C VAL A 87 9.30 -12.93 18.46
N PHE A 88 8.42 -13.15 17.48
CA PHE A 88 8.35 -14.42 16.79
C PHE A 88 9.34 -14.41 15.62
N LEU A 89 10.21 -15.42 15.58
CA LEU A 89 11.25 -15.54 14.55
C LEU A 89 10.98 -16.77 13.68
N GLN A 90 10.95 -16.58 12.37
CA GLN A 90 10.84 -17.68 11.42
C GLN A 90 11.66 -17.45 10.15
N VAL A 91 12.04 -18.53 9.49
CA VAL A 91 12.68 -18.48 8.18
C VAL A 91 11.62 -18.66 7.11
N VAL A 92 11.51 -17.65 6.24
CA VAL A 92 10.56 -17.64 5.12
C VAL A 92 11.33 -17.72 3.80
N GLU A 93 10.95 -18.63 2.92
CA GLU A 93 11.49 -18.71 1.57
C GLU A 93 10.56 -17.96 0.61
N LYS A 94 11.10 -16.96 -0.11
CA LYS A 94 10.39 -16.23 -1.15
C LYS A 94 10.91 -16.65 -2.53
N PRO A 95 10.03 -16.90 -3.51
CA PRO A 95 10.42 -17.19 -4.89
C PRO A 95 11.10 -15.99 -5.54
N GLU A 96 11.65 -16.19 -6.73
CA GLU A 96 12.00 -15.07 -7.61
C GLU A 96 10.75 -14.27 -7.95
N ARG A 97 10.88 -12.94 -8.01
CA ARG A 97 9.76 -12.03 -8.17
C ARG A 97 10.18 -10.68 -8.69
N LYS A 98 9.25 -9.99 -9.32
CA LYS A 98 9.39 -8.56 -9.62
C LYS A 98 8.89 -7.72 -8.46
N VAL A 99 9.48 -6.56 -8.28
CA VAL A 99 8.96 -5.54 -7.36
C VAL A 99 8.83 -4.23 -8.13
N ILE A 100 7.62 -3.69 -8.15
CA ILE A 100 7.35 -2.37 -8.70
C ILE A 100 7.56 -1.39 -7.58
N ILE A 101 8.54 -0.49 -7.72
CA ILE A 101 9.01 0.41 -6.68
C ILE A 101 8.88 1.87 -7.09
N LYS A 102 8.61 2.74 -6.12
CA LYS A 102 8.76 4.19 -6.26
C LYS A 102 10.01 4.63 -5.50
N ARG A 103 10.92 5.33 -6.20
CA ARG A 103 12.16 5.84 -5.60
C ARG A 103 11.94 7.23 -5.02
N GLY A 104 12.54 7.48 -3.87
CA GLY A 104 12.78 8.82 -3.34
C GLY A 104 14.12 9.37 -3.84
N LYS A 105 14.56 10.49 -3.26
CA LYS A 105 15.85 11.14 -3.58
C LYS A 105 16.92 10.80 -2.54
N GLU A 106 16.63 11.05 -1.26
CA GLU A 106 17.59 10.93 -0.14
C GLU A 106 17.01 10.15 1.04
N ALA A 107 15.76 9.67 0.95
CA ALA A 107 15.09 9.01 2.05
C ALA A 107 15.83 7.75 2.50
N THR A 108 16.06 7.64 3.79
CA THR A 108 16.69 6.49 4.45
C THR A 108 15.71 5.70 5.33
N GLU A 109 14.47 6.25 5.51
CA GLU A 109 13.44 5.65 6.35
C GLU A 109 12.05 6.15 5.91
N TYR A 110 11.00 5.58 6.54
CA TYR A 110 9.60 5.76 6.16
C TYR A 110 9.11 7.21 6.16
N PHE A 111 9.36 7.95 7.24
CA PHE A 111 8.80 9.30 7.38
C PHE A 111 9.44 10.27 6.39
N LYS A 112 10.76 10.21 6.25
CA LYS A 112 11.49 11.02 5.27
C LYS A 112 11.08 10.69 3.84
N TYR A 113 10.81 9.42 3.55
CA TYR A 113 10.28 9.01 2.27
C TYR A 113 8.89 9.61 2.00
N CYS A 114 8.00 9.59 2.98
CA CYS A 114 6.67 10.20 2.85
C CYS A 114 6.74 11.72 2.63
N GLU A 115 7.73 12.40 3.21
CA GLU A 115 7.97 13.83 2.97
C GLU A 115 8.42 14.11 1.52
N GLU A 116 9.26 13.24 0.95
CA GLU A 116 9.81 13.40 -0.40
C GLU A 116 8.84 12.99 -1.51
N VAL A 117 8.15 11.88 -1.32
CA VAL A 117 7.40 11.18 -2.37
C VAL A 117 5.89 11.37 -2.20
N GLY A 118 5.43 11.53 -0.97
CA GLY A 118 4.02 11.61 -0.61
C GLY A 118 3.47 10.28 -0.09
N CYS A 119 2.55 10.36 0.86
CA CYS A 119 1.93 9.17 1.47
C CYS A 119 0.87 8.51 0.57
N ASP A 120 0.39 9.17 -0.48
CA ASP A 120 -0.60 8.67 -1.43
C ASP A 120 -0.06 7.50 -2.29
N VAL A 121 1.27 7.42 -2.46
CA VAL A 121 1.94 6.29 -3.13
C VAL A 121 1.55 4.95 -2.51
N TRP A 122 1.41 4.88 -1.19
CA TRP A 122 0.96 3.66 -0.51
C TRP A 122 -0.44 3.22 -0.97
N GLY A 123 -1.35 4.18 -1.15
CA GLY A 123 -2.69 3.94 -1.69
C GLY A 123 -2.67 3.38 -3.11
N LEU A 124 -1.76 3.87 -3.95
CA LEU A 124 -1.56 3.35 -5.31
C LEU A 124 -1.02 1.91 -5.26
N LEU A 125 0.02 1.65 -4.48
CA LEU A 125 0.59 0.32 -4.33
C LEU A 125 -0.43 -0.70 -3.78
N CYS A 126 -1.27 -0.30 -2.81
CA CYS A 126 -2.36 -1.13 -2.30
C CYS A 126 -3.43 -1.48 -3.34
N SER A 127 -3.59 -0.70 -4.41
CA SER A 127 -4.53 -1.00 -5.49
C SER A 127 -4.05 -2.15 -6.38
N MET A 128 -2.74 -2.41 -6.40
CA MET A 128 -2.13 -3.46 -7.21
C MET A 128 -2.22 -4.81 -6.50
N LYS A 129 -2.37 -5.89 -7.27
CA LYS A 129 -2.46 -7.23 -6.70
C LYS A 129 -1.06 -7.76 -6.37
N ALA A 130 -0.70 -7.71 -5.09
CA ALA A 130 0.56 -8.21 -4.57
C ALA A 130 0.56 -9.74 -4.40
N ILE A 131 1.73 -10.37 -4.50
CA ILE A 131 1.91 -11.80 -4.18
C ILE A 131 1.71 -12.03 -2.67
N SER A 132 2.23 -11.11 -1.85
CA SER A 132 2.19 -11.18 -0.39
C SER A 132 0.95 -10.53 0.24
N GLY A 133 0.03 -10.00 -0.58
CA GLY A 133 -1.20 -9.34 -0.14
C GLY A 133 -1.05 -7.85 0.13
N GLU A 134 0.13 -7.35 0.53
CA GLU A 134 0.37 -5.95 0.89
C GLU A 134 1.63 -5.38 0.22
N PRO A 135 1.72 -4.04 0.09
CA PRO A 135 2.95 -3.37 -0.30
C PRO A 135 4.08 -3.61 0.70
N VAL A 136 5.31 -3.38 0.25
CA VAL A 136 6.53 -3.57 1.04
C VAL A 136 7.35 -2.29 1.09
N CYS A 137 8.04 -2.10 2.21
CA CYS A 137 9.10 -1.13 2.37
C CYS A 137 10.44 -1.85 2.28
N LEU A 138 11.36 -1.34 1.47
CA LEU A 138 12.65 -1.99 1.23
C LEU A 138 13.80 -1.01 1.39
N TRP A 139 14.88 -1.47 2.04
CA TRP A 139 16.20 -0.88 1.93
C TRP A 139 16.96 -1.65 0.86
N LEU A 140 17.24 -0.96 -0.24
CA LEU A 140 17.83 -1.59 -1.41
C LEU A 140 19.32 -1.87 -1.21
N PRO A 141 19.80 -3.06 -1.56
CA PRO A 141 21.24 -3.29 -1.70
C PRO A 141 21.86 -2.35 -2.75
N LYS A 142 23.14 -2.05 -2.62
CA LYS A 142 23.86 -1.07 -3.46
C LYS A 142 23.69 -1.28 -4.97
N ASN A 143 23.60 -2.53 -5.41
CA ASN A 143 23.43 -2.89 -6.83
C ASN A 143 22.05 -2.54 -7.40
N TYR A 144 21.05 -2.25 -6.56
CA TYR A 144 19.71 -1.83 -6.99
C TYR A 144 19.48 -0.32 -6.82
N ILE A 145 20.41 0.40 -6.17
CA ILE A 145 20.31 1.84 -6.00
C ILE A 145 20.75 2.52 -7.30
N LYS A 146 19.90 3.41 -7.84
CA LYS A 146 20.26 4.27 -8.97
C LYS A 146 20.92 5.54 -8.46
N ALA A 147 21.88 6.08 -9.23
CA ALA A 147 22.54 7.35 -8.88
C ALA A 147 21.50 8.47 -8.71
N GLY A 148 21.58 9.21 -7.59
CA GLY A 148 20.67 10.31 -7.27
C GLY A 148 19.30 9.83 -6.75
N THR A 149 19.19 8.57 -6.31
CA THR A 149 17.96 8.07 -5.67
C THR A 149 18.25 7.49 -4.29
N SER A 150 17.20 7.44 -3.48
CA SER A 150 17.25 6.89 -2.13
C SER A 150 17.51 5.39 -2.09
N GLU A 151 18.06 4.91 -0.98
CA GLU A 151 18.15 3.48 -0.68
C GLU A 151 16.83 2.91 -0.17
N TYR A 152 16.03 3.73 0.52
CA TYR A 152 14.70 3.34 0.98
C TYR A 152 13.66 3.57 -0.12
N VAL A 153 12.82 2.57 -0.34
CA VAL A 153 11.74 2.61 -1.33
C VAL A 153 10.49 1.94 -0.80
N GLN A 154 9.34 2.34 -1.34
CA GLN A 154 8.11 1.59 -1.20
C GLN A 154 7.77 0.90 -2.52
N GLY A 155 7.19 -0.30 -2.44
CA GLY A 155 6.86 -1.07 -3.63
C GLY A 155 5.84 -2.16 -3.38
N VAL A 156 5.52 -2.90 -4.44
CA VAL A 156 4.64 -4.05 -4.41
C VAL A 156 5.30 -5.23 -5.11
N GLU A 157 5.34 -6.39 -4.42
CA GLU A 157 5.86 -7.63 -4.96
C GLU A 157 4.83 -8.26 -5.90
N VAL A 158 5.22 -8.51 -7.14
CA VAL A 158 4.40 -9.13 -8.17
C VAL A 158 5.08 -10.35 -8.79
N ALA A 159 4.32 -11.23 -9.42
CA ALA A 159 4.85 -12.44 -10.04
C ALA A 159 5.81 -12.10 -11.19
N MET A 160 6.72 -13.03 -11.53
CA MET A 160 7.69 -12.84 -12.63
C MET A 160 7.01 -12.64 -14.00
N ASP A 161 5.85 -13.23 -14.19
CA ASP A 161 5.03 -13.10 -15.40
C ASP A 161 4.06 -11.90 -15.36
N TYR A 162 4.22 -10.99 -14.39
CA TYR A 162 3.40 -9.80 -14.31
C TYR A 162 3.43 -8.99 -15.62
N ALA A 163 2.26 -8.84 -16.21
CA ALA A 163 2.02 -8.11 -17.46
C ALA A 163 1.07 -6.91 -17.27
N GLY A 164 0.79 -6.54 -16.03
CA GLY A 164 -0.05 -5.39 -15.72
C GLY A 164 0.68 -4.06 -15.95
N GLU A 165 -0.06 -2.98 -15.80
CA GLU A 165 0.46 -1.63 -15.96
C GLU A 165 1.44 -1.26 -14.84
N VAL A 166 2.53 -0.58 -15.22
CA VAL A 166 3.49 0.03 -14.28
C VAL A 166 3.21 1.53 -14.27
N PRO A 167 2.86 2.10 -13.10
CA PRO A 167 2.53 3.51 -13.03
C PRO A 167 3.70 4.42 -13.42
N ASP A 168 3.40 5.60 -13.95
CA ASP A 168 4.40 6.58 -14.34
C ASP A 168 5.34 6.95 -13.18
N GLY A 169 6.63 6.92 -13.47
CA GLY A 169 7.68 7.23 -12.50
C GLY A 169 7.94 6.13 -11.47
N PHE A 170 7.44 4.91 -11.71
CA PHE A 170 7.85 3.71 -10.99
C PHE A 170 8.88 2.91 -11.80
N ASP A 171 9.69 2.14 -11.08
CA ASP A 171 10.63 1.20 -11.65
C ASP A 171 10.22 -0.24 -11.36
N ILE A 172 10.73 -1.18 -12.18
CA ILE A 172 10.69 -2.60 -11.87
C ILE A 172 12.10 -3.06 -11.52
N ILE A 173 12.22 -3.80 -10.42
CA ILE A 173 13.42 -4.57 -10.08
C ILE A 173 13.06 -6.04 -9.97
N GLU A 174 14.02 -6.92 -10.24
CA GLU A 174 13.87 -8.36 -10.09
C GLU A 174 14.67 -8.83 -8.88
N LEU A 175 13.98 -9.48 -7.95
CA LEU A 175 14.60 -10.07 -6.77
C LEU A 175 14.68 -11.59 -6.94
N PRO A 176 15.87 -12.19 -6.73
CA PRO A 176 16.04 -13.62 -6.85
C PRO A 176 15.29 -14.37 -5.75
N LYS A 177 15.10 -15.67 -5.96
CA LYS A 177 14.68 -16.59 -4.89
C LYS A 177 15.66 -16.48 -3.70
N CYS A 178 15.14 -16.29 -2.50
CA CYS A 178 15.94 -16.15 -1.30
C CYS A 178 15.20 -16.56 -0.04
N LYS A 179 15.99 -16.79 1.03
CA LYS A 179 15.47 -17.02 2.38
C LYS A 179 15.61 -15.74 3.19
N TYR A 180 14.56 -15.41 3.91
CA TYR A 180 14.51 -14.28 4.83
C TYR A 180 14.36 -14.79 6.25
N ILE A 181 14.98 -14.11 7.18
CA ILE A 181 14.64 -14.21 8.60
C ILE A 181 13.54 -13.17 8.82
N MET A 182 12.37 -13.63 9.21
CA MET A 182 11.24 -12.76 9.52
C MET A 182 11.12 -12.62 11.04
N PHE A 183 11.11 -11.38 11.50
CA PHE A 183 10.82 -11.01 12.86
C PHE A 183 9.39 -10.47 12.92
N GLN A 184 8.53 -11.11 13.67
CA GLN A 184 7.16 -10.65 13.87
C GLN A 184 7.00 -10.23 15.32
N GLY A 185 6.77 -8.95 15.54
CA GLY A 185 6.41 -8.39 16.83
C GLY A 185 4.96 -8.65 17.20
N GLU A 186 4.55 -8.16 18.35
CA GLU A 186 3.14 -8.21 18.78
C GLU A 186 2.26 -7.33 17.89
N PRO A 187 0.97 -7.70 17.73
CA PRO A 187 0.01 -6.83 17.08
C PRO A 187 -0.06 -5.48 17.79
N PHE A 188 -0.20 -4.41 17.02
CA PHE A 188 -0.34 -3.06 17.53
C PHE A 188 -1.58 -2.39 16.95
N GLU A 189 -2.14 -1.45 17.69
CA GLU A 189 -3.24 -0.64 17.21
C GLU A 189 -2.73 0.39 16.20
N GLU A 190 -3.55 0.72 15.20
CA GLU A 190 -3.19 1.67 14.13
C GLU A 190 -2.70 3.03 14.66
N GLU A 191 -3.21 3.44 15.81
CA GLU A 191 -2.80 4.67 16.50
C GLU A 191 -1.34 4.63 16.97
N ASN A 192 -0.80 3.45 17.21
CA ASN A 192 0.57 3.21 17.71
C ASN A 192 1.55 2.87 16.59
N PHE A 193 1.15 3.00 15.31
CA PHE A 193 1.99 2.69 14.16
C PHE A 193 3.36 3.39 14.20
N GLY A 194 3.40 4.66 14.61
CA GLY A 194 4.64 5.44 14.68
C GLY A 194 5.65 4.88 15.68
N GLU A 195 5.19 4.29 16.77
CA GLU A 195 6.04 3.62 17.77
C GLU A 195 6.44 2.22 17.29
N ALA A 196 5.50 1.50 16.66
CA ALA A 196 5.73 0.15 16.18
C ALA A 196 6.78 0.09 15.05
N ILE A 197 6.85 1.11 14.19
CA ILE A 197 7.82 1.14 13.07
C ILE A 197 9.24 1.53 13.51
N GLN A 198 9.40 2.06 14.74
CA GLN A 198 10.70 2.45 15.29
C GLN A 198 11.34 1.37 16.16
N GLN A 199 10.66 0.26 16.42
CA GLN A 199 11.14 -0.90 17.18
C GLN A 199 11.86 -1.91 16.29
#